data_7000c2b49755a446d0b1e10511ab7939
#
_entry.id   7000c2b49755a446d0b1e10511ab7939
#
_cell.length_a   1.000
_cell.length_b   1.000
_cell.length_c   1.000
_cell.angle_alpha   90.00
_cell.angle_beta   90.00
_cell.angle_gamma   90.00
#
_symmetry.space_group_name_H-M   'P 1'
#
loop_
_entity.id
_entity.type
_entity.pdbx_description
1 polymer ?
#
loop_
_entity_poly.entity_id
_entity_poly.type
_entity_poly.pdbx_seq_one_letter_code
_entity_poly.pdbx_strand_id
1 'polypeptide(L)'
;EIILIAQDLTYYGLDIYKKRGLADLLRKLSDVEGVEWIRLQYAYPSGFPTDILDVMAERENICKYLDMPLQSGSDKVLKLMRRGITRQKTEDLVAEIRDKVPGIALRTTLIAGHPGEEESDFDETLDFVCRMRFDRLGVFTYSHEDQTHAYSMNDDVEAEEKQRRQDDIMLAQEEISFELNQLKVGQQMKVLIDKKEGDYFVGRTEFDSPEVDNEVLIEAKGNYLPIGHFATVKVTEATEFDLYGKVI
;
A
#
# COMPACT_ATOMS: atom_id res chain seq x y z
N GLU A 1 -7.78 0.39 16.44
CA GLU A 1 -7.80 0.51 14.98
C GLU A 1 -8.91 -0.35 14.37
N ILE A 2 -9.52 0.14 13.29
CA ILE A 2 -10.45 -0.61 12.44
C ILE A 2 -9.81 -0.72 11.05
N ILE A 3 -9.68 -1.94 10.53
CA ILE A 3 -9.18 -2.18 9.18
C ILE A 3 -10.37 -2.64 8.32
N LEU A 4 -10.70 -1.85 7.32
CA LEU A 4 -11.72 -2.20 6.34
C LEU A 4 -11.07 -3.02 5.22
N ILE A 5 -11.58 -4.22 5.02
CA ILE A 5 -11.06 -5.16 4.03
C ILE A 5 -12.19 -5.80 3.22
N ALA A 6 -12.03 -5.87 1.92
CA ALA A 6 -12.89 -6.59 0.99
C ALA A 6 -12.07 -6.97 -0.25
N GLN A 7 -12.62 -7.76 -1.17
CA GLN A 7 -11.99 -7.95 -2.48
C GLN A 7 -11.85 -6.63 -3.26
N ASP A 8 -12.78 -5.71 -3.05
CA ASP A 8 -12.73 -4.34 -3.55
C ASP A 8 -13.63 -3.45 -2.68
N LEU A 9 -13.03 -2.62 -1.86
CA LEU A 9 -13.76 -1.68 -1.00
C LEU A 9 -14.58 -0.66 -1.79
N THR A 10 -14.14 -0.33 -3.01
CA THR A 10 -14.79 0.71 -3.82
C THR A 10 -16.21 0.32 -4.25
N TYR A 11 -16.56 -0.96 -4.15
CA TYR A 11 -17.89 -1.49 -4.48
C TYR A 11 -18.89 -1.41 -3.32
N TYR A 12 -18.45 -1.05 -2.11
CA TYR A 12 -19.32 -1.00 -0.96
C TYR A 12 -20.61 -0.20 -1.22
N GLY A 13 -21.75 -0.83 -0.93
CA GLY A 13 -23.09 -0.25 -1.04
C GLY A 13 -23.78 -0.45 -2.39
N LEU A 14 -23.07 -0.89 -3.44
CA LEU A 14 -23.70 -1.11 -4.76
C LEU A 14 -24.79 -2.19 -4.74
N ASP A 15 -24.59 -3.25 -3.95
CA ASP A 15 -25.54 -4.34 -3.77
C ASP A 15 -26.79 -3.90 -2.97
N ILE A 16 -26.60 -3.15 -1.90
CA ILE A 16 -27.62 -2.75 -0.92
C ILE A 16 -28.30 -1.44 -1.35
N TYR A 17 -27.50 -0.40 -1.64
CA TYR A 17 -27.99 0.96 -1.86
C TYR A 17 -28.08 1.36 -3.34
N LYS A 18 -27.64 0.48 -4.25
CA LYS A 18 -27.56 0.74 -5.71
C LYS A 18 -26.65 1.94 -6.05
N LYS A 19 -25.80 2.36 -5.13
CA LYS A 19 -24.80 3.41 -5.27
C LYS A 19 -23.58 3.08 -4.40
N ARG A 20 -22.41 3.59 -4.77
CA ARG A 20 -21.22 3.50 -3.94
C ARG A 20 -21.42 4.30 -2.66
N GLY A 21 -21.08 3.72 -1.52
CA GLY A 21 -21.36 4.27 -0.19
C GLY A 21 -20.16 4.31 0.75
N LEU A 22 -18.94 4.09 0.23
CA LEU A 22 -17.74 4.00 1.07
C LEU A 22 -17.46 5.31 1.80
N ALA A 23 -17.60 6.46 1.15
CA ALA A 23 -17.41 7.77 1.78
C ALA A 23 -18.39 7.99 2.96
N ASP A 24 -19.67 7.62 2.80
CA ASP A 24 -20.67 7.70 3.86
C ASP A 24 -20.37 6.74 5.03
N LEU A 25 -19.86 5.53 4.72
CA LEU A 25 -19.42 4.58 5.73
C LEU A 25 -18.24 5.13 6.53
N LEU A 26 -17.23 5.69 5.86
CA LEU A 26 -16.06 6.27 6.50
C LEU A 26 -16.43 7.41 7.46
N ARG A 27 -17.31 8.32 7.06
CA ARG A 27 -17.81 9.39 7.95
C ARG A 27 -18.45 8.82 9.20
N LYS A 28 -19.35 7.83 9.04
CA LYS A 28 -20.04 7.21 10.17
C LYS A 28 -19.09 6.48 11.11
N LEU A 29 -18.11 5.75 10.57
CA LEU A 29 -17.11 5.05 11.40
C LEU A 29 -16.19 6.05 12.10
N SER A 30 -15.82 7.14 11.41
CA SER A 30 -14.99 8.20 11.97
C SER A 30 -15.66 8.94 13.14
N ASP A 31 -17.00 8.99 13.18
CA ASP A 31 -17.78 9.60 14.25
C ASP A 31 -17.97 8.66 15.47
N VAL A 32 -17.54 7.39 15.40
CA VAL A 32 -17.65 6.45 16.53
C VAL A 32 -16.61 6.77 17.58
N GLU A 33 -17.07 7.00 18.82
CA GLU A 33 -16.20 7.29 19.95
C GLU A 33 -15.21 6.14 20.22
N GLY A 34 -13.93 6.48 20.44
CA GLY A 34 -12.86 5.52 20.72
C GLY A 34 -12.23 4.90 19.47
N VAL A 35 -12.68 5.26 18.27
CA VAL A 35 -12.01 4.86 17.03
C VAL A 35 -10.86 5.82 16.72
N GLU A 36 -9.63 5.34 16.92
CA GLU A 36 -8.42 6.13 16.76
C GLU A 36 -7.84 6.05 15.35
N TRP A 37 -7.99 4.91 14.66
CA TRP A 37 -7.56 4.70 13.29
C TRP A 37 -8.58 3.87 12.50
N ILE A 38 -8.81 4.30 11.25
CA ILE A 38 -9.56 3.57 10.23
C ILE A 38 -8.63 3.43 9.02
N ARG A 39 -8.33 2.20 8.63
CA ARG A 39 -7.45 1.86 7.50
C ARG A 39 -8.23 1.20 6.38
N LEU A 40 -7.90 1.56 5.14
CA LEU A 40 -8.51 1.03 3.92
C LEU A 40 -7.52 0.07 3.23
N GLN A 41 -7.99 -1.14 2.92
CA GLN A 41 -7.23 -2.11 2.14
C GLN A 41 -8.02 -2.56 0.91
N TYR A 42 -7.32 -2.84 -0.20
CA TYR A 42 -7.88 -3.32 -1.46
C TYR A 42 -8.87 -2.34 -2.14
N ALA A 43 -8.35 -1.18 -2.51
CA ALA A 43 -9.07 -0.24 -3.37
C ALA A 43 -8.73 -0.48 -4.84
N TYR A 44 -9.72 -0.80 -5.66
CA TYR A 44 -9.50 -1.04 -7.09
C TYR A 44 -9.35 0.28 -7.85
N PRO A 45 -8.36 0.41 -8.77
CA PRO A 45 -8.08 1.69 -9.41
C PRO A 45 -9.13 2.08 -10.48
N SER A 46 -9.73 1.11 -11.18
CA SER A 46 -10.69 1.41 -12.24
C SER A 46 -12.02 1.87 -11.65
N GLY A 47 -12.42 3.11 -11.97
CA GLY A 47 -13.63 3.71 -11.43
C GLY A 47 -13.55 4.00 -9.93
N PHE A 48 -12.37 4.29 -9.42
CA PHE A 48 -12.15 4.68 -8.04
C PHE A 48 -13.03 5.88 -7.63
N PRO A 49 -13.79 5.79 -6.53
CA PRO A 49 -14.65 6.87 -6.07
C PRO A 49 -13.82 7.94 -5.34
N THR A 50 -13.53 9.05 -6.02
CA THR A 50 -12.64 10.10 -5.48
C THR A 50 -13.23 10.90 -4.32
N ASP A 51 -14.54 10.76 -4.04
CA ASP A 51 -15.21 11.36 -2.87
C ASP A 51 -14.70 10.80 -1.51
N ILE A 52 -14.09 9.61 -1.50
CA ILE A 52 -13.44 9.09 -0.30
C ILE A 52 -12.19 9.90 0.08
N LEU A 53 -11.50 10.48 -0.90
CA LEU A 53 -10.29 11.29 -0.65
C LEU A 53 -10.61 12.56 0.14
N ASP A 54 -11.77 13.15 -0.14
CA ASP A 54 -12.23 14.32 0.61
C ASP A 54 -12.45 13.96 2.09
N VAL A 55 -13.02 12.78 2.36
CA VAL A 55 -13.22 12.27 3.72
C VAL A 55 -11.89 11.94 4.40
N MET A 56 -10.95 11.33 3.68
CA MET A 56 -9.61 11.05 4.20
C MET A 56 -8.83 12.33 4.54
N ALA A 57 -9.03 13.39 3.76
CA ALA A 57 -8.41 14.69 4.04
C ALA A 57 -9.06 15.42 5.24
N GLU A 58 -10.39 15.26 5.43
CA GLU A 58 -11.16 15.92 6.49
C GLU A 58 -11.02 15.26 7.87
N ARG A 59 -10.75 13.95 7.94
CA ARG A 59 -10.84 13.14 9.17
C ARG A 59 -9.46 12.66 9.62
N GLU A 60 -9.03 13.12 10.78
CA GLU A 60 -7.71 12.78 11.34
C GLU A 60 -7.55 11.32 11.75
N ASN A 61 -8.67 10.64 12.08
CA ASN A 61 -8.66 9.23 12.45
C ASN A 61 -8.81 8.26 11.27
N ILE A 62 -8.81 8.76 10.03
CA ILE A 62 -8.66 7.93 8.84
C ILE A 62 -7.19 7.95 8.44
N CYS A 63 -6.55 6.79 8.49
CA CYS A 63 -5.14 6.65 8.14
C CYS A 63 -4.89 7.19 6.71
N LYS A 64 -3.87 8.03 6.57
CA LYS A 64 -3.41 8.48 5.25
C LYS A 64 -2.63 7.35 4.57
N TYR A 65 -3.34 6.31 4.25
CA TYR A 65 -2.86 5.07 3.67
C TYR A 65 -3.89 4.49 2.73
N LEU A 66 -3.45 4.07 1.56
CA LEU A 66 -4.32 3.42 0.58
C LEU A 66 -3.57 2.27 -0.11
N ASP A 67 -4.11 1.06 0.00
CA ASP A 67 -3.63 -0.11 -0.71
C ASP A 67 -4.40 -0.29 -2.01
N MET A 68 -3.69 -0.16 -3.13
CA MET A 68 -4.24 -0.20 -4.48
C MET A 68 -3.42 -1.14 -5.38
N PRO A 69 -3.80 -2.41 -5.52
CA PRO A 69 -3.09 -3.37 -6.36
C PRO A 69 -3.20 -3.00 -7.86
N LEU A 70 -2.13 -2.49 -8.44
CA LEU A 70 -2.07 -2.02 -9.83
C LEU A 70 -1.71 -3.13 -10.82
N GLN A 71 -0.93 -4.10 -10.41
CA GLN A 71 -0.54 -5.33 -11.11
C GLN A 71 0.56 -5.16 -12.16
N SER A 72 0.56 -4.11 -12.99
CA SER A 72 1.57 -3.83 -14.00
C SER A 72 1.61 -2.35 -14.36
N GLY A 73 2.74 -1.89 -14.88
CA GLY A 73 2.92 -0.57 -15.49
C GLY A 73 2.85 -0.58 -17.03
N SER A 74 2.62 -1.75 -17.68
CA SER A 74 2.46 -1.85 -19.12
C SER A 74 0.99 -1.93 -19.52
N ASP A 75 0.57 -1.09 -20.47
CA ASP A 75 -0.80 -1.10 -21.02
C ASP A 75 -1.15 -2.43 -21.70
N LYS A 76 -0.18 -3.08 -22.35
CA LYS A 76 -0.35 -4.40 -22.97
C LYS A 76 -0.68 -5.45 -21.89
N VAL A 77 0.10 -5.50 -20.82
CA VAL A 77 -0.07 -6.46 -19.73
C VAL A 77 -1.38 -6.17 -18.96
N LEU A 78 -1.69 -4.92 -18.65
CA LEU A 78 -2.95 -4.51 -18.03
C LEU A 78 -4.17 -4.96 -18.85
N LYS A 79 -4.09 -4.88 -20.18
CA LYS A 79 -5.13 -5.37 -21.08
C LYS A 79 -5.25 -6.90 -21.07
N LEU A 80 -4.13 -7.63 -21.06
CA LEU A 80 -4.10 -9.09 -20.94
C LEU A 80 -4.71 -9.54 -19.60
N MET A 81 -4.42 -8.83 -18.52
CA MET A 81 -5.00 -9.04 -17.18
C MET A 81 -6.45 -8.57 -17.05
N ARG A 82 -7.01 -7.93 -18.07
CA ARG A 82 -8.38 -7.35 -18.08
C ARG A 82 -8.62 -6.33 -16.96
N ARG A 83 -7.60 -5.50 -16.65
CA ARG A 83 -7.68 -4.54 -15.54
C ARG A 83 -8.62 -3.37 -15.77
N GLY A 84 -9.00 -3.07 -17.01
CA GLY A 84 -9.97 -2.00 -17.33
C GLY A 84 -9.45 -0.58 -17.06
N ILE A 85 -8.14 -0.43 -16.90
CA ILE A 85 -7.46 0.85 -16.71
C ILE A 85 -6.17 0.87 -17.53
N THR A 86 -5.70 2.05 -17.92
CA THR A 86 -4.41 2.25 -18.59
C THR A 86 -3.39 2.81 -17.62
N ARG A 87 -2.09 2.69 -17.96
CA ARG A 87 -0.98 3.30 -17.24
C ARG A 87 -1.25 4.79 -17.00
N GLN A 88 -1.56 5.55 -18.05
CA GLN A 88 -1.79 6.99 -17.93
C GLN A 88 -2.91 7.32 -16.94
N LYS A 89 -4.05 6.61 -17.00
CA LYS A 89 -5.14 6.82 -16.05
C LYS A 89 -4.76 6.46 -14.61
N THR A 90 -3.87 5.50 -14.44
CA THR A 90 -3.33 5.16 -13.12
C THR A 90 -2.41 6.27 -12.60
N GLU A 91 -1.53 6.78 -13.46
CA GLU A 91 -0.66 7.92 -13.13
C GLU A 91 -1.47 9.17 -12.74
N ASP A 92 -2.51 9.47 -13.52
CA ASP A 92 -3.43 10.59 -13.24
C ASP A 92 -4.17 10.40 -11.89
N LEU A 93 -4.64 9.19 -11.63
CA LEU A 93 -5.30 8.86 -10.35
C LEU A 93 -4.35 8.99 -9.16
N VAL A 94 -3.12 8.48 -9.26
CA VAL A 94 -2.11 8.61 -8.22
C VAL A 94 -1.79 10.09 -7.95
N ALA A 95 -1.69 10.90 -8.99
CA ALA A 95 -1.49 12.34 -8.87
C ALA A 95 -2.67 13.02 -8.14
N GLU A 96 -3.92 12.70 -8.51
CA GLU A 96 -5.13 13.21 -7.84
C GLU A 96 -5.18 12.80 -6.36
N ILE A 97 -4.84 11.54 -6.04
CA ILE A 97 -4.81 11.06 -4.66
C ILE A 97 -3.81 11.85 -3.83
N ARG A 98 -2.59 12.05 -4.32
CA ARG A 98 -1.53 12.80 -3.62
C ARG A 98 -1.84 14.28 -3.47
N ASP A 99 -2.52 14.87 -4.44
CA ASP A 99 -2.97 16.27 -4.38
C ASP A 99 -4.07 16.47 -3.33
N LYS A 100 -5.07 15.61 -3.31
CA LYS A 100 -6.20 15.69 -2.37
C LYS A 100 -5.86 15.27 -0.94
N VAL A 101 -4.93 14.32 -0.77
CA VAL A 101 -4.51 13.81 0.55
C VAL A 101 -2.98 13.93 0.67
N PRO A 102 -2.46 15.14 0.95
CA PRO A 102 -1.02 15.33 1.06
C PRO A 102 -0.38 14.43 2.11
N GLY A 103 0.73 13.79 1.73
CA GLY A 103 1.47 12.86 2.61
C GLY A 103 0.86 11.47 2.73
N ILE A 104 -0.11 11.11 1.90
CA ILE A 104 -0.67 9.76 1.87
C ILE A 104 0.39 8.74 1.45
N ALA A 105 0.47 7.64 2.20
CA ALA A 105 1.25 6.47 1.81
C ALA A 105 0.44 5.61 0.83
N LEU A 106 1.00 5.36 -0.34
CA LEU A 106 0.42 4.48 -1.35
C LEU A 106 1.14 3.14 -1.36
N ARG A 107 0.37 2.09 -1.10
CA ARG A 107 0.79 0.70 -1.25
C ARG A 107 0.27 0.14 -2.56
N THR A 108 1.09 -0.63 -3.25
CA THR A 108 0.69 -1.36 -4.45
C THR A 108 1.24 -2.78 -4.47
N THR A 109 0.68 -3.58 -5.35
CA THR A 109 1.14 -4.94 -5.65
C THR A 109 1.26 -5.08 -7.16
N LEU A 110 2.37 -5.67 -7.61
CA LEU A 110 2.62 -5.99 -9.00
C LEU A 110 2.80 -7.49 -9.20
N ILE A 111 2.61 -7.95 -10.43
CA ILE A 111 2.87 -9.32 -10.86
C ILE A 111 3.91 -9.28 -11.97
N ALA A 112 5.02 -9.99 -11.78
CA ALA A 112 6.09 -10.13 -12.75
C ALA A 112 5.95 -11.44 -13.53
N GLY A 113 6.15 -11.39 -14.85
CA GLY A 113 6.13 -12.57 -15.72
C GLY A 113 4.73 -13.09 -16.03
N HIS A 114 3.74 -12.21 -16.18
CA HIS A 114 2.42 -12.59 -16.69
C HIS A 114 2.54 -13.13 -18.12
N PRO A 115 1.76 -14.19 -18.52
CA PRO A 115 1.74 -14.70 -19.89
C PRO A 115 1.61 -13.60 -20.95
N GLY A 116 2.54 -13.58 -21.90
CA GLY A 116 2.62 -12.56 -22.95
C GLY A 116 3.33 -11.27 -22.56
N GLU A 117 3.92 -11.18 -21.34
CA GLU A 117 4.78 -10.07 -20.93
C GLU A 117 6.17 -10.19 -21.59
N GLU A 118 6.50 -9.27 -22.47
CA GLU A 118 7.80 -9.16 -23.12
C GLU A 118 8.77 -8.30 -22.26
N GLU A 119 10.07 -8.27 -22.63
CA GLU A 119 11.05 -7.45 -21.94
C GLU A 119 10.70 -5.96 -21.98
N SER A 120 10.20 -5.46 -23.09
CA SER A 120 9.73 -4.07 -23.20
C SER A 120 8.57 -3.73 -22.24
N ASP A 121 7.69 -4.69 -21.97
CA ASP A 121 6.57 -4.52 -21.02
C ASP A 121 7.09 -4.47 -19.58
N PHE A 122 8.13 -5.27 -19.29
CA PHE A 122 8.82 -5.23 -18.01
C PHE A 122 9.55 -3.89 -17.81
N ASP A 123 10.28 -3.42 -18.82
CA ASP A 123 10.95 -2.11 -18.78
C ASP A 123 9.96 -0.97 -18.52
N GLU A 124 8.79 -1.00 -19.16
CA GLU A 124 7.70 -0.04 -18.89
C GLU A 124 7.22 -0.11 -17.44
N THR A 125 7.13 -1.32 -16.87
CA THR A 125 6.70 -1.51 -15.47
C THR A 125 7.77 -1.03 -14.49
N LEU A 126 9.04 -1.28 -14.76
CA LEU A 126 10.14 -0.80 -13.93
C LEU A 126 10.23 0.75 -13.96
N ASP A 127 10.15 1.36 -15.17
CA ASP A 127 10.06 2.83 -15.31
C ASP A 127 8.87 3.40 -14.54
N PHE A 128 7.71 2.75 -14.60
CA PHE A 128 6.51 3.15 -13.87
C PHE A 128 6.76 3.16 -12.36
N VAL A 129 7.39 2.13 -11.79
CA VAL A 129 7.74 2.06 -10.36
C VAL A 129 8.68 3.20 -9.97
N CYS A 130 9.76 3.40 -10.74
CA CYS A 130 10.74 4.46 -10.50
C CYS A 130 10.11 5.87 -10.53
N ARG A 131 9.15 6.10 -11.43
CA ARG A 131 8.45 7.39 -11.56
C ARG A 131 7.38 7.60 -10.49
N MET A 132 6.61 6.55 -10.18
CA MET A 132 5.51 6.67 -9.23
C MET A 132 5.97 6.72 -7.78
N ARG A 133 7.11 6.09 -7.46
CA ARG A 133 7.72 6.11 -6.12
C ARG A 133 6.69 5.77 -5.05
N PHE A 134 6.20 4.55 -5.07
CA PHE A 134 5.26 4.05 -4.08
C PHE A 134 5.92 3.93 -2.70
N ASP A 135 5.16 4.24 -1.65
CA ASP A 135 5.67 4.12 -0.27
C ASP A 135 5.88 2.65 0.11
N ARG A 136 5.00 1.79 -0.38
CA ARG A 136 5.07 0.34 -0.16
C ARG A 136 4.73 -0.38 -1.46
N LEU A 137 5.51 -1.38 -1.79
CA LEU A 137 5.30 -2.17 -2.99
C LEU A 137 5.69 -3.62 -2.72
N GLY A 138 4.81 -4.54 -3.11
CA GLY A 138 5.09 -5.97 -3.17
C GLY A 138 5.03 -6.46 -4.60
N VAL A 139 5.92 -7.39 -4.96
CA VAL A 139 5.92 -8.04 -6.27
C VAL A 139 5.78 -9.54 -6.09
N PHE A 140 4.90 -10.15 -6.86
CA PHE A 140 4.77 -11.60 -6.95
C PHE A 140 5.13 -12.07 -8.35
N THR A 141 5.79 -13.21 -8.46
CA THR A 141 5.90 -13.90 -9.73
C THR A 141 4.53 -14.45 -10.13
N TYR A 142 4.23 -14.40 -11.43
CA TYR A 142 2.98 -14.99 -11.93
C TYR A 142 2.89 -16.49 -11.59
N SER A 143 1.76 -16.90 -11.02
CA SER A 143 1.39 -18.29 -10.79
C SER A 143 0.24 -18.68 -11.73
N HIS A 144 0.39 -19.85 -12.38
CA HIS A 144 -0.57 -20.34 -13.37
C HIS A 144 -1.75 -21.05 -12.68
N GLU A 145 -2.73 -20.26 -12.21
CA GLU A 145 -3.84 -20.71 -11.38
C GLU A 145 -5.07 -21.10 -12.18
N ASP A 146 -5.61 -22.28 -11.89
CA ASP A 146 -6.86 -22.79 -12.46
C ASP A 146 -8.01 -21.77 -12.32
N GLN A 147 -8.94 -21.79 -13.29
CA GLN A 147 -10.15 -20.98 -13.31
C GLN A 147 -9.92 -19.46 -13.50
N THR A 148 -8.69 -19.04 -13.76
CA THR A 148 -8.40 -17.66 -14.15
C THR A 148 -8.43 -17.50 -15.68
N HIS A 149 -8.62 -16.25 -16.17
CA HIS A 149 -8.50 -15.99 -17.60
C HIS A 149 -7.09 -16.30 -18.12
N ALA A 150 -6.08 -15.97 -17.36
CA ALA A 150 -4.69 -16.18 -17.70
C ALA A 150 -4.33 -17.67 -17.83
N TYR A 151 -5.06 -18.58 -17.16
CA TYR A 151 -4.86 -20.01 -17.27
C TYR A 151 -5.04 -20.55 -18.71
N SER A 152 -5.88 -19.89 -19.52
CA SER A 152 -6.06 -20.28 -20.92
C SER A 152 -4.95 -19.76 -21.84
N MET A 153 -4.03 -18.96 -21.34
CA MET A 153 -2.87 -18.45 -22.05
C MET A 153 -1.68 -19.41 -21.90
N ASN A 154 -0.75 -19.36 -22.85
CA ASN A 154 0.50 -20.08 -22.68
C ASN A 154 1.38 -19.34 -21.66
N ASP A 155 1.85 -20.03 -20.63
CA ASP A 155 2.82 -19.48 -19.69
C ASP A 155 4.20 -19.52 -20.33
N ASP A 156 4.51 -18.45 -21.06
CA ASP A 156 5.66 -18.32 -21.95
C ASP A 156 6.86 -17.58 -21.33
N VAL A 157 6.75 -17.21 -20.06
CA VAL A 157 7.86 -16.59 -19.31
C VAL A 157 8.46 -17.64 -18.36
N GLU A 158 9.72 -17.97 -18.55
CA GLU A 158 10.43 -18.95 -17.73
C GLU A 158 10.51 -18.52 -16.25
N ALA A 159 10.53 -19.50 -15.33
CA ALA A 159 10.50 -19.23 -13.89
C ALA A 159 11.67 -18.36 -13.41
N GLU A 160 12.88 -18.59 -13.97
CA GLU A 160 14.07 -17.79 -13.66
C GLU A 160 13.91 -16.34 -14.12
N GLU A 161 13.28 -16.13 -15.26
CA GLU A 161 13.01 -14.78 -15.78
C GLU A 161 11.94 -14.06 -14.94
N LYS A 162 10.88 -14.74 -14.51
CA LYS A 162 9.91 -14.19 -13.56
C LYS A 162 10.58 -13.72 -12.27
N GLN A 163 11.50 -14.54 -11.74
CA GLN A 163 12.25 -14.22 -10.54
C GLN A 163 13.17 -13.02 -10.75
N ARG A 164 13.91 -12.98 -11.85
CA ARG A 164 14.76 -11.82 -12.20
C ARG A 164 13.96 -10.52 -12.23
N ARG A 165 12.82 -10.53 -12.91
CA ARG A 165 11.93 -9.35 -13.00
C ARG A 165 11.41 -8.92 -11.63
N GLN A 166 11.02 -9.86 -10.79
CA GLN A 166 10.63 -9.58 -9.42
C GLN A 166 11.77 -8.93 -8.64
N ASP A 167 12.97 -9.51 -8.70
CA ASP A 167 14.13 -9.03 -7.96
C ASP A 167 14.54 -7.62 -8.42
N ASP A 168 14.52 -7.34 -9.71
CA ASP A 168 14.86 -6.02 -10.27
C ASP A 168 13.86 -4.93 -9.81
N ILE A 169 12.55 -5.24 -9.80
CA ILE A 169 11.53 -4.30 -9.28
C ILE A 169 11.71 -4.10 -7.79
N MET A 170 11.96 -5.17 -7.04
CA MET A 170 12.16 -5.08 -5.58
C MET A 170 13.40 -4.28 -5.23
N LEU A 171 14.49 -4.43 -5.98
CA LEU A 171 15.71 -3.63 -5.80
C LEU A 171 15.45 -2.13 -6.02
N ALA A 172 14.73 -1.79 -7.08
CA ALA A 172 14.34 -0.39 -7.32
C ALA A 172 13.43 0.16 -6.20
N GLN A 173 12.51 -0.66 -5.70
CA GLN A 173 11.63 -0.25 -4.59
C GLN A 173 12.39 -0.11 -3.27
N GLU A 174 13.39 -0.93 -3.01
CA GLU A 174 14.25 -0.84 -1.82
C GLU A 174 14.94 0.53 -1.75
N GLU A 175 15.53 0.99 -2.85
CA GLU A 175 16.12 2.33 -2.95
C GLU A 175 15.09 3.44 -2.70
N ILE A 176 13.91 3.34 -3.32
CA ILE A 176 12.82 4.29 -3.14
C ILE A 176 12.35 4.32 -1.69
N SER A 177 12.16 3.15 -1.08
CA SER A 177 11.70 3.02 0.30
C SER A 177 12.71 3.61 1.28
N PHE A 178 14.00 3.35 1.07
CA PHE A 178 15.08 3.95 1.86
C PHE A 178 15.03 5.48 1.81
N GLU A 179 14.98 6.07 0.61
CA GLU A 179 14.92 7.53 0.45
C GLU A 179 13.69 8.13 1.15
N LEU A 180 12.50 7.53 0.98
CA LEU A 180 11.26 7.99 1.61
C LEU A 180 11.29 7.84 3.14
N ASN A 181 11.88 6.77 3.65
CA ASN A 181 12.02 6.57 5.09
C ASN A 181 13.05 7.54 5.71
N GLN A 182 14.14 7.86 5.01
CA GLN A 182 15.10 8.87 5.47
C GLN A 182 14.45 10.24 5.68
N LEU A 183 13.45 10.61 4.89
CA LEU A 183 12.70 11.86 5.09
C LEU A 183 11.91 11.90 6.41
N LYS A 184 11.65 10.75 7.03
CA LYS A 184 10.94 10.65 8.30
C LYS A 184 11.86 10.83 9.52
N VAL A 185 13.17 10.76 9.36
CA VAL A 185 14.15 10.93 10.45
C VAL A 185 14.02 12.33 11.05
N GLY A 186 13.90 12.40 12.38
CA GLY A 186 13.66 13.62 13.14
C GLY A 186 12.20 13.98 13.33
N GLN A 187 11.27 13.37 12.59
CA GLN A 187 9.83 13.60 12.74
C GLN A 187 9.28 12.91 13.99
N GLN A 188 8.17 13.43 14.49
CA GLN A 188 7.38 12.82 15.56
C GLN A 188 6.17 12.14 14.93
N MET A 189 5.94 10.89 15.26
CA MET A 189 4.86 10.08 14.71
C MET A 189 4.07 9.40 15.80
N LYS A 190 2.75 9.27 15.61
CA LYS A 190 1.87 8.43 16.42
C LYS A 190 2.10 6.98 16.00
N VAL A 191 2.41 6.11 16.95
CA VAL A 191 2.74 4.71 16.72
C VAL A 191 1.82 3.83 17.55
N LEU A 192 1.17 2.86 16.95
CA LEU A 192 0.44 1.81 17.64
C LEU A 192 1.43 0.69 17.97
N ILE A 193 1.50 0.31 19.25
CA ILE A 193 2.40 -0.76 19.71
C ILE A 193 1.71 -2.11 19.50
N ASP A 194 2.22 -2.90 18.58
CA ASP A 194 1.61 -4.18 18.20
C ASP A 194 2.15 -5.36 19.03
N LYS A 195 3.45 -5.38 19.33
CA LYS A 195 4.11 -6.50 20.03
C LYS A 195 5.38 -6.05 20.76
N LYS A 196 5.92 -6.95 21.59
CA LYS A 196 7.30 -6.87 22.09
C LYS A 196 8.08 -8.05 21.52
N GLU A 197 9.21 -7.77 20.89
CA GLU A 197 10.06 -8.78 20.27
C GLU A 197 11.54 -8.52 20.64
N GLY A 198 12.14 -9.46 21.35
CA GLY A 198 13.49 -9.32 21.85
C GLY A 198 13.68 -8.05 22.70
N ASP A 199 14.63 -7.24 22.29
CA ASP A 199 14.99 -5.98 22.96
C ASP A 199 14.18 -4.77 22.47
N TYR A 200 13.15 -4.97 21.62
CA TYR A 200 12.34 -3.90 21.06
C TYR A 200 10.86 -4.06 21.37
N PHE A 201 10.17 -2.93 21.55
CA PHE A 201 8.75 -2.81 21.24
C PHE A 201 8.62 -2.51 19.77
N VAL A 202 7.73 -3.22 19.11
CA VAL A 202 7.45 -3.10 17.68
C VAL A 202 6.07 -2.53 17.50
N GLY A 203 5.97 -1.52 16.69
CA GLY A 203 4.70 -0.87 16.36
C GLY A 203 4.70 -0.40 14.92
N ARG A 204 3.66 0.29 14.53
CA ARG A 204 3.52 0.84 13.17
C ARG A 204 2.85 2.20 13.20
N THR A 205 3.08 2.94 12.13
CA THR A 205 2.46 4.26 11.93
C THR A 205 1.12 4.15 11.21
N GLU A 206 0.43 5.27 11.04
CA GLU A 206 -0.75 5.34 10.17
C GLU A 206 -0.46 4.98 8.71
N PHE A 207 0.80 5.03 8.29
CA PHE A 207 1.26 4.76 6.93
C PHE A 207 1.60 3.30 6.67
N ASP A 208 1.39 2.41 7.67
CA ASP A 208 1.85 1.03 7.61
C ASP A 208 0.73 0.07 8.04
N SER A 209 0.43 -0.91 7.21
CA SER A 209 -0.52 -1.98 7.49
C SER A 209 0.15 -3.09 8.29
N PRO A 210 -0.57 -3.76 9.22
CA PRO A 210 0.01 -4.84 10.01
C PRO A 210 0.51 -5.99 9.14
N GLU A 211 1.65 -6.58 9.52
CA GLU A 211 2.25 -7.80 8.96
C GLU A 211 2.80 -7.69 7.52
N VAL A 212 2.54 -6.62 6.80
CA VAL A 212 2.92 -6.49 5.38
C VAL A 212 3.73 -5.25 5.03
N ASP A 213 3.76 -4.24 5.93
CA ASP A 213 4.48 -3.00 5.71
C ASP A 213 5.57 -2.80 6.78
N ASN A 214 6.16 -1.61 6.81
CA ASN A 214 7.28 -1.30 7.70
C ASN A 214 6.87 -1.26 9.17
N GLU A 215 7.83 -1.57 10.04
CA GLU A 215 7.69 -1.51 11.49
C GLU A 215 8.45 -0.31 12.09
N VAL A 216 8.03 0.10 13.28
CA VAL A 216 8.75 1.07 14.11
C VAL A 216 9.33 0.34 15.31
N LEU A 217 10.65 0.32 15.41
CA LEU A 217 11.42 -0.37 16.43
C LEU A 217 11.81 0.62 17.56
N ILE A 218 11.38 0.35 18.78
CA ILE A 218 11.61 1.19 19.96
C ILE A 218 12.31 0.35 21.02
N GLU A 219 13.51 0.76 21.45
CA GLU A 219 14.24 0.01 22.49
C GLU A 219 13.36 -0.22 23.73
N ALA A 220 13.29 -1.48 24.18
CA ALA A 220 12.53 -1.85 25.38
C ALA A 220 13.25 -1.46 26.67
N LYS A 221 14.59 -1.31 26.64
CA LYS A 221 15.38 -0.95 27.82
C LYS A 221 15.01 0.44 28.35
N GLY A 222 14.47 0.47 29.56
CA GLY A 222 14.05 1.72 30.21
C GLY A 222 12.68 2.22 29.79
N ASN A 223 11.99 1.53 28.89
CA ASN A 223 10.64 1.86 28.43
C ASN A 223 9.64 0.77 28.86
N TYR A 224 8.41 1.22 29.12
CA TYR A 224 7.25 0.34 29.26
C TYR A 224 6.14 0.85 28.36
N LEU A 225 5.85 0.11 27.30
CA LEU A 225 4.83 0.44 26.31
C LEU A 225 3.75 -0.66 26.31
N PRO A 226 2.52 -0.36 26.72
CA PRO A 226 1.44 -1.35 26.67
C PRO A 226 1.10 -1.72 25.22
N ILE A 227 1.01 -3.02 24.94
CA ILE A 227 0.59 -3.52 23.63
C ILE A 227 -0.86 -3.10 23.38
N GLY A 228 -1.16 -2.70 22.13
CA GLY A 228 -2.47 -2.18 21.72
C GLY A 228 -2.69 -0.70 22.06
N HIS A 229 -1.69 -0.01 22.64
CA HIS A 229 -1.76 1.41 22.95
C HIS A 229 -0.92 2.24 21.97
N PHE A 230 -1.28 3.51 21.85
CA PHE A 230 -0.53 4.47 21.06
C PHE A 230 0.56 5.14 21.88
N ALA A 231 1.69 5.42 21.23
CA ALA A 231 2.78 6.21 21.76
C ALA A 231 3.20 7.28 20.75
N THR A 232 3.70 8.41 21.22
CA THR A 232 4.37 9.38 20.35
C THR A 232 5.86 9.06 20.30
N VAL A 233 6.38 8.85 19.11
CA VAL A 233 7.74 8.40 18.86
C VAL A 233 8.45 9.39 17.96
N LYS A 234 9.66 9.82 18.35
CA LYS A 234 10.56 10.55 17.48
C LYS A 234 11.42 9.57 16.70
N VAL A 235 11.33 9.58 15.39
CA VAL A 235 12.18 8.76 14.51
C VAL A 235 13.62 9.22 14.61
N THR A 236 14.54 8.31 14.90
CA THR A 236 15.97 8.61 15.07
C THR A 236 16.83 8.05 13.95
N GLU A 237 16.39 6.96 13.32
CA GLU A 237 17.09 6.27 12.25
C GLU A 237 16.05 5.58 11.34
N ALA A 238 16.41 5.32 10.11
CA ALA A 238 15.56 4.62 9.15
C ALA A 238 16.40 3.73 8.25
N THR A 239 15.88 2.55 7.95
CA THR A 239 16.36 1.64 6.89
C THR A 239 15.39 1.63 5.72
N GLU A 240 15.62 0.78 4.76
CA GLU A 240 14.72 0.55 3.63
C GLU A 240 13.36 0.00 4.06
N PHE A 241 13.31 -0.78 5.17
CA PHE A 241 12.10 -1.46 5.62
C PHE A 241 11.56 -0.92 6.95
N ASP A 242 12.42 -0.40 7.85
CA ASP A 242 12.02 -0.08 9.22
C ASP A 242 12.44 1.31 9.67
N LEU A 243 11.73 1.81 10.66
CA LEU A 243 12.05 3.02 11.37
C LEU A 243 12.51 2.68 12.79
N TYR A 244 13.51 3.38 13.30
CA TYR A 244 13.92 3.31 14.70
C TYR A 244 13.54 4.60 15.40
N GLY A 245 13.06 4.50 16.62
CA GLY A 245 12.59 5.70 17.31
C GLY A 245 12.69 5.64 18.83
N LYS A 246 12.47 6.80 19.43
CA LYS A 246 12.42 6.99 20.89
C LYS A 246 11.10 7.61 21.27
N VAL A 247 10.50 7.09 22.35
CA VAL A 247 9.29 7.68 22.95
C VAL A 247 9.61 9.06 23.51
N ILE A 248 8.66 10.00 23.34
CA ILE A 248 8.76 11.38 23.84
C ILE A 248 7.54 11.76 24.67
#